data_0cbbb21bb7ff691dd47b5bb02601627c
#
_entry.id   0cbbb21bb7ff691dd47b5bb02601627c
#
_cell.length_a   1.000
_cell.length_b   1.000
_cell.length_c   1.000
_cell.angle_alpha   90.00
_cell.angle_beta   90.00
_cell.angle_gamma   90.00
#
_symmetry.space_group_name_H-M   'P 1'
#
loop_
_entity.id
_entity.type
_entity.pdbx_description
1 polymer ?
#
loop_
_entity_poly.entity_id
_entity_poly.type
_entity_poly.pdbx_seq_one_letter_code
_entity_poly.pdbx_strand_id
1 'polypeptide(L)'
;LVALGTSVAYFSSLILAVFLGQENALNFESAMVIITLVVLGKVLEHNAKEKTSQAITSLMSSRVKMVHTADGERPLEEVQIGDVIQIYPGEKVPLDAMILKGKASFDESHLTGESLPVVKGDDDTLFEGAVNLDGSIKAVVVRDVNDSTISRMVEMMEEAQASKPDIQKFADKISN
;
A
#
# COMPACT_ATOMS: atom_id res chain seq x y z
N LEU A 1 2.30 -25.38 17.02
CA LEU A 1 2.24 -25.35 18.49
C LEU A 1 0.78 -25.16 18.99
N VAL A 2 0.06 -24.11 18.57
CA VAL A 2 -1.33 -23.87 19.03
C VAL A 2 -2.25 -25.03 18.66
N ALA A 3 -2.22 -25.51 17.40
CA ALA A 3 -3.04 -26.62 16.96
C ALA A 3 -2.76 -27.92 17.73
N LEU A 4 -1.50 -28.20 18.02
CA LEU A 4 -1.11 -29.36 18.85
C LEU A 4 -1.61 -29.21 20.28
N GLY A 5 -1.41 -28.06 20.91
CA GLY A 5 -1.86 -27.82 22.28
C GLY A 5 -3.39 -27.90 22.44
N THR A 6 -4.14 -27.29 21.52
CA THR A 6 -5.61 -27.35 21.55
C THR A 6 -6.14 -28.74 21.22
N SER A 7 -5.51 -29.48 20.30
CA SER A 7 -5.87 -30.86 20.00
C SER A 7 -5.63 -31.78 21.21
N VAL A 8 -4.49 -31.67 21.87
CA VAL A 8 -4.19 -32.45 23.08
C VAL A 8 -5.21 -32.12 24.18
N ALA A 9 -5.48 -30.85 24.43
CA ALA A 9 -6.48 -30.45 25.43
C ALA A 9 -7.89 -31.00 25.12
N TYR A 10 -8.29 -30.95 23.87
CA TYR A 10 -9.60 -31.47 23.43
C TYR A 10 -9.67 -32.98 23.54
N PHE A 11 -8.71 -33.72 22.98
CA PHE A 11 -8.75 -35.20 23.02
C PHE A 11 -8.55 -35.78 24.43
N SER A 12 -7.69 -35.15 25.25
CA SER A 12 -7.55 -35.55 26.65
C SER A 12 -8.85 -35.37 27.45
N SER A 13 -9.54 -34.26 27.23
CA SER A 13 -10.85 -34.01 27.87
C SER A 13 -11.91 -35.02 27.40
N LEU A 14 -11.90 -35.37 26.11
CA LEU A 14 -12.83 -36.36 25.55
C LEU A 14 -12.61 -37.75 26.17
N ILE A 15 -11.35 -38.17 26.31
CA ILE A 15 -10.98 -39.46 26.90
C ILE A 15 -11.40 -39.50 28.39
N LEU A 16 -11.10 -38.42 29.12
CA LEU A 16 -11.50 -38.31 30.55
C LEU A 16 -13.01 -38.36 30.73
N ALA A 17 -13.78 -37.68 29.89
CA ALA A 17 -15.23 -37.68 29.95
C ALA A 17 -15.83 -39.05 29.65
N VAL A 18 -15.36 -39.72 28.59
CA VAL A 18 -15.96 -40.96 28.07
C VAL A 18 -15.52 -42.20 28.86
N PHE A 19 -14.23 -42.28 29.23
CA PHE A 19 -13.67 -43.50 29.83
C PHE A 19 -13.56 -43.46 31.37
N LEU A 20 -13.41 -42.27 31.96
CA LEU A 20 -13.14 -42.12 33.40
C LEU A 20 -14.29 -41.44 34.15
N GLY A 21 -15.30 -40.92 33.47
CA GLY A 21 -16.44 -40.24 34.09
C GLY A 21 -16.07 -39.01 34.93
N GLN A 22 -14.90 -38.45 34.71
CA GLN A 22 -14.39 -37.29 35.47
C GLN A 22 -14.80 -35.98 34.81
N GLU A 23 -15.96 -35.45 35.13
CA GLU A 23 -16.44 -34.20 34.53
C GLU A 23 -15.68 -32.96 35.02
N ASN A 24 -15.06 -33.00 36.19
CA ASN A 24 -14.36 -31.86 36.81
C ASN A 24 -12.95 -31.58 36.21
N ALA A 25 -12.41 -32.47 35.36
CA ALA A 25 -11.09 -32.34 34.77
C ALA A 25 -11.13 -31.93 33.28
N LEU A 26 -12.28 -31.43 32.82
CA LEU A 26 -12.48 -31.10 31.40
C LEU A 26 -11.84 -29.76 31.05
N ASN A 27 -10.98 -29.77 30.05
CA ASN A 27 -10.27 -28.58 29.54
C ASN A 27 -10.89 -28.01 28.25
N PHE A 28 -12.16 -28.32 27.97
CA PHE A 28 -12.85 -27.82 26.78
C PHE A 28 -12.94 -26.30 26.75
N GLU A 29 -13.18 -25.67 27.89
CA GLU A 29 -13.23 -24.20 28.01
C GLU A 29 -11.90 -23.58 27.66
N SER A 30 -10.79 -24.13 28.14
CA SER A 30 -9.44 -23.65 27.83
C SER A 30 -9.12 -23.77 26.34
N ALA A 31 -9.47 -24.89 25.72
CA ALA A 31 -9.29 -25.09 24.29
C ALA A 31 -10.13 -24.10 23.47
N MET A 32 -11.39 -23.87 23.86
CA MET A 32 -12.29 -22.91 23.20
C MET A 32 -11.77 -21.49 23.30
N VAL A 33 -11.32 -21.05 24.49
CA VAL A 33 -10.79 -19.71 24.72
C VAL A 33 -9.53 -19.50 23.85
N ILE A 34 -8.60 -20.46 23.81
CA ILE A 34 -7.39 -20.35 23.00
C ILE A 34 -7.73 -20.24 21.51
N ILE A 35 -8.62 -21.10 21.00
CA ILE A 35 -9.03 -21.05 19.59
C ILE A 35 -9.69 -19.71 19.27
N THR A 36 -10.57 -19.22 20.13
CA THR A 36 -11.27 -17.95 19.94
C THR A 36 -10.28 -16.79 19.89
N LEU A 37 -9.32 -16.73 20.82
CA LEU A 37 -8.29 -15.67 20.83
C LEU A 37 -7.40 -15.73 19.60
N VAL A 38 -7.00 -16.92 19.15
CA VAL A 38 -6.18 -17.08 17.94
C VAL A 38 -6.94 -16.65 16.69
N VAL A 39 -8.21 -17.04 16.56
CA VAL A 39 -9.06 -16.63 15.45
C VAL A 39 -9.29 -15.12 15.48
N LEU A 40 -9.58 -14.56 16.64
CA LEU A 40 -9.71 -13.11 16.81
C LEU A 40 -8.44 -12.38 16.40
N GLY A 41 -7.27 -12.85 16.84
CA GLY A 41 -5.97 -12.29 16.44
C GLY A 41 -5.76 -12.33 14.92
N LYS A 42 -6.12 -13.44 14.27
CA LYS A 42 -6.02 -13.57 12.79
C LYS A 42 -6.99 -12.64 12.07
N VAL A 43 -8.20 -12.45 12.58
CA VAL A 43 -9.17 -11.50 12.00
C VAL A 43 -8.65 -10.07 12.10
N LEU A 44 -8.11 -9.68 13.27
CA LEU A 44 -7.52 -8.35 13.45
C LEU A 44 -6.30 -8.13 12.55
N GLU A 45 -5.43 -9.12 12.40
CA GLU A 45 -4.29 -9.08 11.48
C GLU A 45 -4.75 -8.92 10.03
N HIS A 46 -5.76 -9.71 9.61
CA HIS A 46 -6.32 -9.63 8.25
C HIS A 46 -6.88 -8.23 7.95
N ASN A 47 -7.71 -7.71 8.85
CA ASN A 47 -8.31 -6.38 8.70
C ASN A 47 -7.26 -5.25 8.66
N ALA A 48 -6.18 -5.39 9.44
CA ALA A 48 -5.08 -4.42 9.42
C ALA A 48 -4.35 -4.43 8.06
N LYS A 49 -4.06 -5.62 7.53
CA LYS A 49 -3.42 -5.78 6.20
C LYS A 49 -4.31 -5.25 5.07
N GLU A 50 -5.60 -5.53 5.12
CA GLU A 50 -6.55 -5.07 4.11
C GLU A 50 -6.62 -3.54 4.03
N LYS A 51 -6.68 -2.85 5.17
CA LYS A 51 -6.67 -1.37 5.21
C LYS A 51 -5.41 -0.78 4.58
N THR A 52 -4.26 -1.41 4.78
CA THR A 52 -2.99 -0.93 4.20
C THR A 52 -2.96 -1.14 2.69
N SER A 53 -3.43 -2.29 2.20
CA SER A 53 -3.55 -2.54 0.75
C SER A 53 -4.54 -1.59 0.07
N GLN A 54 -5.64 -1.24 0.74
CA GLN A 54 -6.59 -0.25 0.21
C GLN A 54 -5.97 1.14 0.05
N ALA A 55 -5.10 1.56 0.97
CA ALA A 55 -4.38 2.84 0.85
C ALA A 55 -3.48 2.86 -0.40
N ILE A 56 -2.74 1.78 -0.65
CA ILE A 56 -1.90 1.63 -1.85
C ILE A 56 -2.76 1.67 -3.12
N THR A 57 -3.85 0.90 -3.15
CA THR A 57 -4.77 0.86 -4.31
C THR A 57 -5.41 2.24 -4.57
N SER A 58 -5.71 3.01 -3.51
CA SER A 58 -6.27 4.35 -3.68
C SER A 58 -5.29 5.33 -4.31
N LEU A 59 -4.00 5.24 -4.01
CA LEU A 59 -2.96 6.05 -4.67
C LEU A 59 -2.89 5.72 -6.17
N MET A 60 -2.85 4.43 -6.53
CA MET A 60 -2.81 4.01 -7.93
C MET A 60 -4.09 4.36 -8.69
N SER A 61 -5.27 4.24 -8.06
CA SER A 61 -6.55 4.57 -8.69
C SER A 61 -6.77 6.07 -8.92
N SER A 62 -5.99 6.92 -8.24
CA SER A 62 -6.05 8.36 -8.40
C SER A 62 -5.22 8.89 -9.58
N ARG A 63 -4.54 8.00 -10.33
CA ARG A 63 -3.76 8.36 -11.51
C ARG A 63 -4.64 8.95 -12.61
N VAL A 64 -4.08 9.89 -13.32
CA VAL A 64 -4.67 10.46 -14.54
C VAL A 64 -4.69 9.38 -15.62
N LYS A 65 -5.78 9.26 -16.36
CA LYS A 65 -5.90 8.24 -17.42
C LYS A 65 -5.48 8.77 -18.78
N MET A 66 -5.68 10.05 -19.02
CA MET A 66 -5.38 10.73 -20.28
C MET A 66 -4.42 11.89 -20.04
N VAL A 67 -3.47 12.07 -20.92
CA VAL A 67 -2.41 13.09 -20.83
C VAL A 67 -2.45 13.97 -22.05
N HIS A 68 -2.41 15.29 -21.88
CA HIS A 68 -2.30 16.24 -22.95
C HIS A 68 -0.87 16.27 -23.47
N THR A 69 -0.65 15.83 -24.71
CA THR A 69 0.63 15.86 -25.40
C THR A 69 0.61 16.90 -26.53
N ALA A 70 1.76 17.14 -27.15
CA ALA A 70 1.85 18.07 -28.32
C ALA A 70 0.96 17.62 -29.49
N ASP A 71 0.72 16.32 -29.63
CA ASP A 71 -0.05 15.72 -30.75
C ASP A 71 -1.52 15.45 -30.38
N GLY A 72 -1.97 15.84 -29.19
CA GLY A 72 -3.30 15.62 -28.66
C GLY A 72 -3.32 14.82 -27.35
N GLU A 73 -4.48 14.36 -26.96
CA GLU A 73 -4.64 13.51 -25.76
C GLU A 73 -4.23 12.07 -26.05
N ARG A 74 -3.41 11.50 -25.16
CA ARG A 74 -2.99 10.09 -25.19
C ARG A 74 -3.27 9.39 -23.87
N PRO A 75 -3.53 8.08 -23.88
CA PRO A 75 -3.53 7.27 -22.66
C PRO A 75 -2.18 7.37 -21.91
N LEU A 76 -2.23 7.41 -20.59
CA LEU A 76 -1.03 7.49 -19.75
C LEU A 76 0.00 6.39 -20.07
N GLU A 77 -0.49 5.18 -20.37
CA GLU A 77 0.35 4.00 -20.66
C GLU A 77 1.14 4.11 -21.98
N GLU A 78 0.74 5.02 -22.88
CA GLU A 78 1.41 5.25 -24.17
C GLU A 78 2.44 6.39 -24.10
N VAL A 79 2.48 7.12 -22.98
CA VAL A 79 3.42 8.24 -22.80
C VAL A 79 4.81 7.71 -22.45
N GLN A 80 5.82 8.19 -23.13
CA GLN A 80 7.21 7.76 -22.99
C GLN A 80 8.11 8.87 -22.43
N ILE A 81 9.27 8.46 -21.91
CA ILE A 81 10.32 9.40 -21.49
C ILE A 81 10.73 10.26 -22.70
N GLY A 82 10.75 11.58 -22.49
CA GLY A 82 11.07 12.56 -23.54
C GLY A 82 9.83 13.15 -24.22
N ASP A 83 8.63 12.59 -24.00
CA ASP A 83 7.40 13.20 -24.51
C ASP A 83 7.15 14.55 -23.83
N VAL A 84 6.67 15.51 -24.60
CA VAL A 84 6.28 16.82 -24.07
C VAL A 84 4.79 16.80 -23.73
N ILE A 85 4.51 17.07 -22.48
CA ILE A 85 3.15 17.12 -21.91
C ILE A 85 2.77 18.55 -21.56
N GLN A 86 1.47 18.82 -21.57
CA GLN A 86 0.89 20.08 -21.14
C GLN A 86 -0.01 19.83 -19.93
N ILE A 87 0.15 20.65 -18.88
CA ILE A 87 -0.59 20.53 -17.63
C ILE A 87 -1.29 21.84 -17.38
N TYR A 88 -2.63 21.81 -17.32
CA TYR A 88 -3.47 22.96 -17.11
C TYR A 88 -3.80 23.18 -15.62
N PRO A 89 -4.25 24.39 -15.24
CA PRO A 89 -4.72 24.65 -13.89
C PRO A 89 -5.82 23.68 -13.44
N GLY A 90 -5.70 23.14 -12.24
CA GLY A 90 -6.61 22.13 -11.67
C GLY A 90 -6.27 20.69 -12.04
N GLU A 91 -5.34 20.46 -12.97
CA GLU A 91 -4.94 19.11 -13.36
C GLU A 91 -3.84 18.54 -12.46
N LYS A 92 -3.83 17.21 -12.37
CA LYS A 92 -2.74 16.48 -11.72
C LYS A 92 -1.60 16.23 -12.70
N VAL A 93 -0.39 16.33 -12.21
CA VAL A 93 0.82 15.91 -12.93
C VAL A 93 0.72 14.41 -13.22
N PRO A 94 0.70 13.97 -14.49
CA PRO A 94 0.45 12.58 -14.84
C PRO A 94 1.66 11.66 -14.61
N LEU A 95 2.88 12.18 -14.77
CA LEU A 95 4.17 11.48 -14.63
C LEU A 95 5.22 12.44 -14.11
N ASP A 96 6.31 11.91 -13.56
CA ASP A 96 7.46 12.73 -13.19
C ASP A 96 8.01 13.42 -14.43
N ALA A 97 8.08 14.74 -14.38
CA ALA A 97 8.44 15.58 -15.52
C ALA A 97 9.32 16.77 -15.10
N MET A 98 10.02 17.36 -16.05
CA MET A 98 10.77 18.59 -15.86
C MET A 98 10.11 19.72 -16.65
N ILE A 99 9.92 20.87 -16.02
CA ILE A 99 9.28 22.02 -16.66
C ILE A 99 10.21 22.57 -17.77
N LEU A 100 9.69 22.60 -18.99
CA LEU A 100 10.38 23.23 -20.13
C LEU A 100 10.02 24.70 -20.24
N LYS A 101 8.78 25.05 -19.91
CA LYS A 101 8.30 26.42 -20.01
C LYS A 101 7.05 26.61 -19.16
N GLY A 102 7.07 27.70 -18.40
CA GLY A 102 5.94 28.17 -17.59
C GLY A 102 6.30 28.27 -16.13
N LYS A 103 5.39 28.85 -15.37
CA LYS A 103 5.51 28.97 -13.91
C LYS A 103 4.14 28.77 -13.30
N ALA A 104 4.06 27.94 -12.27
CA ALA A 104 2.81 27.66 -11.57
C ALA A 104 3.08 27.25 -10.11
N SER A 105 2.02 27.32 -9.30
CA SER A 105 1.99 26.79 -7.95
C SER A 105 1.46 25.36 -7.97
N PHE A 106 2.12 24.46 -7.25
CA PHE A 106 1.73 23.07 -7.14
C PHE A 106 1.43 22.69 -5.71
N ASP A 107 0.33 21.95 -5.52
CA ASP A 107 0.05 21.26 -4.27
C ASP A 107 0.69 19.86 -4.31
N GLU A 108 1.73 19.70 -3.50
CA GLU A 108 2.48 18.43 -3.34
C GLU A 108 2.15 17.74 -2.00
N SER A 109 1.09 18.15 -1.32
CA SER A 109 0.73 17.65 0.02
C SER A 109 0.54 16.14 0.09
N HIS A 110 0.10 15.52 -1.01
CA HIS A 110 -0.04 14.06 -1.11
C HIS A 110 1.30 13.31 -1.05
N LEU A 111 2.40 13.97 -1.41
CA LEU A 111 3.74 13.40 -1.44
C LEU A 111 4.57 13.78 -0.21
N THR A 112 4.53 15.06 0.14
CA THR A 112 5.37 15.64 1.20
C THR A 112 4.68 15.71 2.55
N GLY A 113 3.34 15.70 2.57
CA GLY A 113 2.52 15.97 3.74
C GLY A 113 2.42 17.45 4.12
N GLU A 114 3.09 18.34 3.39
CA GLU A 114 3.06 19.77 3.61
C GLU A 114 1.94 20.43 2.81
N SER A 115 1.06 21.19 3.47
CA SER A 115 -0.11 21.81 2.83
C SER A 115 0.18 23.14 2.14
N LEU A 116 1.44 23.60 2.13
CA LEU A 116 1.80 24.87 1.49
C LEU A 116 2.12 24.62 0.01
N PRO A 117 1.49 25.37 -0.92
CA PRO A 117 1.83 25.26 -2.34
C PRO A 117 3.29 25.65 -2.62
N VAL A 118 3.92 24.90 -3.51
CA VAL A 118 5.30 25.16 -3.96
C VAL A 118 5.25 25.81 -5.34
N VAL A 119 5.91 26.95 -5.50
CA VAL A 119 6.01 27.62 -6.80
C VAL A 119 7.16 27.00 -7.58
N LYS A 120 6.87 26.52 -8.80
CA LYS A 120 7.85 25.91 -9.73
C LYS A 120 7.87 26.64 -11.07
N GLY A 121 9.06 26.71 -11.64
CA GLY A 121 9.32 27.36 -12.93
C GLY A 121 10.19 26.51 -13.84
N ASP A 122 10.75 27.12 -14.88
CA ASP A 122 11.58 26.42 -15.86
C ASP A 122 12.72 25.64 -15.18
N ASP A 123 13.00 24.44 -15.69
CA ASP A 123 13.99 23.46 -15.18
C ASP A 123 13.64 22.81 -13.82
N ASP A 124 12.55 23.18 -13.17
CA ASP A 124 12.09 22.51 -11.94
C ASP A 124 11.46 21.17 -12.24
N THR A 125 11.64 20.23 -11.30
CA THR A 125 11.04 18.90 -11.38
C THR A 125 9.61 18.88 -10.82
N LEU A 126 8.70 18.29 -11.58
CA LEU A 126 7.35 17.95 -11.17
C LEU A 126 7.27 16.46 -10.81
N PHE A 127 6.56 16.18 -9.73
CA PHE A 127 6.31 14.80 -9.29
C PHE A 127 4.91 14.35 -9.68
N GLU A 128 4.77 13.09 -10.08
CA GLU A 128 3.48 12.47 -10.36
C GLU A 128 2.51 12.68 -9.19
N GLY A 129 1.27 13.08 -9.48
CA GLY A 129 0.22 13.27 -8.49
C GLY A 129 0.13 14.67 -7.87
N ALA A 130 1.13 15.54 -8.04
CA ALA A 130 1.04 16.95 -7.66
C ALA A 130 -0.09 17.65 -8.44
N VAL A 131 -0.81 18.57 -7.81
CA VAL A 131 -1.91 19.31 -8.44
C VAL A 131 -1.43 20.69 -8.85
N ASN A 132 -1.56 21.02 -10.14
CA ASN A 132 -1.33 22.37 -10.64
C ASN A 132 -2.46 23.29 -10.19
N LEU A 133 -2.16 24.33 -9.43
CA LEU A 133 -3.16 25.25 -8.90
C LEU A 133 -3.45 26.46 -9.82
N ASP A 134 -2.41 26.88 -10.55
CA ASP A 134 -2.48 28.05 -11.43
C ASP A 134 -1.54 27.85 -12.64
N GLY A 135 -1.63 28.72 -13.63
CA GLY A 135 -0.72 28.69 -14.76
C GLY A 135 -0.83 27.44 -15.68
N SER A 136 -0.35 27.58 -16.91
CA SER A 136 -0.26 26.46 -17.86
C SER A 136 1.22 26.10 -18.04
N ILE A 137 1.56 24.83 -17.89
CA ILE A 137 2.92 24.32 -17.88
C ILE A 137 3.14 23.39 -19.07
N LYS A 138 4.29 23.56 -19.73
CA LYS A 138 4.84 22.54 -20.64
C LYS A 138 6.01 21.87 -19.96
N ALA A 139 5.98 20.55 -19.90
CA ALA A 139 7.02 19.76 -19.25
C ALA A 139 7.41 18.55 -20.10
N VAL A 140 8.64 18.07 -19.94
CA VAL A 140 9.13 16.84 -20.57
C VAL A 140 9.12 15.71 -19.56
N VAL A 141 8.58 14.56 -19.93
CA VAL A 141 8.54 13.37 -19.09
C VAL A 141 9.95 12.84 -18.85
N VAL A 142 10.33 12.65 -17.60
CA VAL A 142 11.67 12.17 -17.20
C VAL A 142 11.68 10.75 -16.66
N ARG A 143 10.49 10.20 -16.31
CA ARG A 143 10.32 8.81 -15.87
C ARG A 143 9.05 8.23 -16.45
N ASP A 144 9.08 6.93 -16.73
CA ASP A 144 7.89 6.22 -17.21
C ASP A 144 6.94 5.83 -16.06
N VAL A 145 5.78 5.27 -16.41
CA VAL A 145 4.72 4.88 -15.49
C VAL A 145 5.20 3.88 -14.43
N ASN A 146 6.14 2.99 -14.78
CA ASN A 146 6.60 1.92 -13.91
C ASN A 146 7.70 2.38 -12.95
N ASP A 147 8.46 3.40 -13.33
CA ASP A 147 9.59 3.95 -12.56
C ASP A 147 9.29 5.33 -11.94
N SER A 148 8.03 5.75 -11.94
CA SER A 148 7.60 7.02 -11.34
C SER A 148 7.76 7.04 -9.82
N THR A 149 7.77 8.24 -9.25
CA THR A 149 7.89 8.43 -7.79
C THR A 149 6.81 7.66 -7.02
N ILE A 150 5.56 7.67 -7.51
CA ILE A 150 4.46 6.91 -6.88
C ILE A 150 4.68 5.40 -7.01
N SER A 151 5.10 4.90 -8.19
CA SER A 151 5.39 3.46 -8.38
C SER A 151 6.45 2.96 -7.42
N ARG A 152 7.54 3.70 -7.25
CA ARG A 152 8.61 3.35 -6.29
C ARG A 152 8.14 3.38 -4.84
N MET A 153 7.28 4.34 -4.46
CA MET A 153 6.69 4.36 -3.12
C MET A 153 5.83 3.13 -2.86
N VAL A 154 5.01 2.71 -3.84
CA VAL A 154 4.19 1.50 -3.76
C VAL A 154 5.07 0.26 -3.60
N GLU A 155 6.10 0.12 -4.43
CA GLU A 155 7.05 -1.00 -4.35
C GLU A 155 7.73 -1.10 -2.97
N MET A 156 8.24 0.02 -2.45
CA MET A 156 8.82 0.06 -1.11
C MET A 156 7.82 -0.30 0.00
N MET A 157 6.55 0.10 -0.13
CA MET A 157 5.50 -0.27 0.82
C MET A 157 5.18 -1.76 0.75
N GLU A 158 5.12 -2.34 -0.45
CA GLU A 158 4.89 -3.78 -0.66
C GLU A 158 6.05 -4.62 -0.12
N GLU A 159 7.29 -4.22 -0.36
CA GLU A 159 8.48 -4.88 0.20
C GLU A 159 8.49 -4.82 1.73
N ALA A 160 8.16 -3.67 2.32
CA ALA A 160 8.06 -3.53 3.77
C ALA A 160 6.98 -4.44 4.38
N GLN A 161 5.88 -4.68 3.68
CA GLN A 161 4.82 -5.59 4.10
C GLN A 161 5.18 -7.07 3.88
N ALA A 162 5.90 -7.39 2.80
CA ALA A 162 6.33 -8.74 2.47
C ALA A 162 7.42 -9.26 3.40
N SER A 163 8.21 -8.38 4.00
CA SER A 163 9.23 -8.73 4.98
C SER A 163 8.55 -9.21 6.27
N LYS A 164 8.22 -10.52 6.34
CA LYS A 164 7.83 -11.15 7.61
C LYS A 164 8.91 -10.89 8.64
N PRO A 165 8.56 -10.43 9.86
CA PRO A 165 9.54 -10.28 10.93
C PRO A 165 10.31 -11.60 11.10
N ASP A 166 11.62 -11.55 11.18
CA ASP A 166 12.49 -12.72 11.37
C ASP A 166 12.11 -13.53 12.62
N ILE A 167 11.41 -12.91 13.56
CA ILE A 167 10.84 -13.54 14.76
C ILE A 167 9.85 -14.65 14.41
N GLN A 168 9.00 -14.50 13.36
CA GLN A 168 8.10 -15.57 12.96
C GLN A 168 8.84 -16.74 12.31
N LYS A 169 9.86 -16.45 11.48
CA LYS A 169 10.73 -17.50 10.92
C LYS A 169 11.50 -18.25 12.02
N PHE A 170 11.90 -17.55 13.09
CA PHE A 170 12.57 -18.16 14.25
C PHE A 170 11.63 -19.04 15.06
N ALA A 171 10.40 -18.62 15.29
CA ALA A 171 9.37 -19.39 15.97
C ALA A 171 8.98 -20.66 15.17
N ASP A 172 8.85 -20.55 13.85
CA ASP A 172 8.57 -21.71 12.96
C ASP A 172 9.74 -22.70 12.94
N LYS A 173 11.00 -22.20 13.03
CA LYS A 173 12.20 -23.07 13.06
C LYS A 173 12.38 -23.80 14.39
N ILE A 174 11.90 -23.25 15.50
CA ILE A 174 11.93 -23.91 16.83
C ILE A 174 10.75 -24.87 16.98
N SER A 175 9.68 -24.66 16.20
CA SER A 175 8.45 -25.46 16.25
C SER A 175 8.50 -26.74 15.39
N ASN A 176 9.53 -26.91 14.54
CA ASN A 176 9.81 -28.13 13.75
C ASN A 176 10.95 -28.92 14.39
#